data_841f9f34f37a624acc641ee2400d1a63
#
_entry.id   841f9f34f37a624acc641ee2400d1a63
#
_cell.length_a   1.000
_cell.length_b   1.000
_cell.length_c   1.000
_cell.angle_alpha   90.00
_cell.angle_beta   90.00
_cell.angle_gamma   90.00
#
_symmetry.space_group_name_H-M   'P 1'
#
loop_
_entity.id
_entity.type
_entity.pdbx_description
1 polymer ?
#
loop_
_entity_poly.entity_id
_entity_poly.type
_entity_poly.pdbx_seq_one_letter_code
_entity_poly.pdbx_strand_id
1 'polypeptide(L)'
;MAKLYFHYSTMNAGKSTLLLQASHNYNERGMQTYLMAATFDTRAGQGRIGSRIGLIADADMFTPTEDLFAKISERLKAGPCACVFIDESQFLSADQVWQLARAVDDLGVPVMCYGLRVDFRGKLFPGSAELLALADEMREVRTICHCGKKATMVVRMDGDGNALTDGAQVQIGGNETYTSLCRKHWREATGTAPKT
;
A
#
# COMPACT_ATOMS: atom_id res chain seq x y z
N MET A 1 9.87 -12.35 -18.02
CA MET A 1 10.15 -10.90 -17.90
C MET A 1 9.67 -10.47 -16.51
N ALA A 2 10.46 -9.70 -15.76
CA ALA A 2 10.03 -9.12 -14.49
C ALA A 2 8.84 -8.16 -14.74
N LYS A 3 8.04 -7.90 -13.70
CA LYS A 3 6.87 -7.02 -13.80
C LYS A 3 6.74 -6.15 -12.56
N LEU A 4 6.14 -4.98 -12.74
CA LEU A 4 5.66 -4.10 -11.68
C LEU A 4 4.21 -4.47 -11.35
N TYR A 5 3.94 -4.84 -10.10
CA TYR A 5 2.60 -5.20 -9.62
C TYR A 5 2.06 -4.14 -8.66
N PHE A 6 0.79 -3.82 -8.79
CA PHE A 6 0.09 -3.00 -7.81
C PHE A 6 -1.08 -3.75 -7.17
N HIS A 7 -0.90 -4.13 -5.91
CA HIS A 7 -1.93 -4.73 -5.07
C HIS A 7 -2.62 -3.63 -4.26
N TYR A 8 -3.76 -3.17 -4.71
CA TYR A 8 -4.46 -2.04 -4.10
C TYR A 8 -5.73 -2.45 -3.37
N SER A 9 -6.12 -1.65 -2.40
CA SER A 9 -7.40 -1.77 -1.70
C SER A 9 -7.77 -0.50 -0.95
N THR A 10 -8.82 -0.60 -0.14
CA THR A 10 -9.08 0.29 1.00
C THR A 10 -8.34 -0.21 2.25
N MET A 11 -8.50 0.47 3.39
CA MET A 11 -7.93 0.02 4.67
C MET A 11 -8.53 -1.32 5.12
N ASN A 12 -7.84 -2.03 5.98
CA ASN A 12 -8.30 -3.28 6.62
C ASN A 12 -8.59 -4.44 5.66
N ALA A 13 -7.98 -4.45 4.49
CA ALA A 13 -8.17 -5.51 3.49
C ALA A 13 -7.12 -6.64 3.57
N GLY A 14 -6.16 -6.55 4.49
CA GLY A 14 -5.12 -7.57 4.65
C GLY A 14 -3.94 -7.44 3.67
N LYS A 15 -3.68 -6.25 3.12
CA LYS A 15 -2.56 -6.00 2.18
C LYS A 15 -1.21 -6.46 2.74
N SER A 16 -0.83 -5.97 3.93
CA SER A 16 0.43 -6.37 4.58
C SER A 16 0.47 -7.86 4.93
N THR A 17 -0.68 -8.49 5.23
CA THR A 17 -0.77 -9.95 5.41
C THR A 17 -0.41 -10.69 4.13
N LEU A 18 -0.97 -10.29 2.99
CA LEU A 18 -0.68 -10.89 1.69
C LEU A 18 0.77 -10.66 1.25
N LEU A 19 1.32 -9.47 1.52
CA LEU A 19 2.72 -9.16 1.28
C LEU A 19 3.63 -10.11 2.05
N LEU A 20 3.42 -10.21 3.37
CA LEU A 20 4.22 -11.05 4.25
C LEU A 20 4.08 -12.53 3.90
N GLN A 21 2.87 -12.99 3.56
CA GLN A 21 2.64 -14.36 3.09
C GLN A 21 3.39 -14.64 1.77
N ALA A 22 3.34 -13.71 0.82
CA ALA A 22 4.05 -13.87 -0.46
C ALA A 22 5.57 -13.92 -0.22
N SER A 23 6.13 -13.00 0.56
CA SER A 23 7.55 -13.00 0.92
C SER A 23 7.96 -14.29 1.63
N HIS A 24 7.16 -14.79 2.57
CA HIS A 24 7.39 -16.05 3.25
C HIS A 24 7.48 -17.23 2.26
N ASN A 25 6.54 -17.30 1.30
CA ASN A 25 6.53 -18.36 0.29
C ASN A 25 7.79 -18.37 -0.59
N TYR A 26 8.35 -17.21 -0.91
CA TYR A 26 9.63 -17.11 -1.62
C TYR A 26 10.77 -17.65 -0.74
N ASN A 27 10.83 -17.21 0.51
CA ASN A 27 11.89 -17.58 1.44
C ASN A 27 11.89 -19.09 1.76
N GLU A 28 10.72 -19.72 1.89
CA GLU A 28 10.61 -21.19 2.05
C GLU A 28 11.19 -21.99 0.88
N ARG A 29 11.29 -21.36 -0.29
CA ARG A 29 11.91 -21.95 -1.49
C ARG A 29 13.37 -21.56 -1.65
N GLY A 30 13.99 -20.92 -0.65
CA GLY A 30 15.35 -20.41 -0.70
C GLY A 30 15.53 -19.16 -1.58
N MET A 31 14.44 -18.53 -2.02
CA MET A 31 14.44 -17.32 -2.82
C MET A 31 14.32 -16.09 -1.91
N GLN A 32 15.43 -15.38 -1.73
CA GLN A 32 15.45 -14.20 -0.87
C GLN A 32 14.62 -13.05 -1.44
N THR A 33 13.94 -12.34 -0.56
CA THR A 33 13.15 -11.16 -0.88
C THR A 33 13.72 -9.90 -0.24
N TYR A 34 13.34 -8.74 -0.76
CA TYR A 34 13.68 -7.46 -0.18
C TYR A 34 12.40 -6.70 0.17
N LEU A 35 12.19 -6.47 1.47
CA LEU A 35 11.01 -5.81 2.00
C LEU A 35 11.34 -4.35 2.30
N MET A 36 10.48 -3.45 1.85
CA MET A 36 10.58 -2.01 2.09
C MET A 36 9.22 -1.44 2.51
N ALA A 37 9.23 -0.46 3.40
CA ALA A 37 8.04 0.24 3.84
C ALA A 37 8.28 1.75 4.00
N ALA A 38 7.24 2.56 3.86
CA ALA A 38 7.34 3.99 4.09
C ALA A 38 7.58 4.30 5.57
N THR A 39 8.49 5.24 5.86
CA THR A 39 8.82 5.68 7.24
C THR A 39 7.62 6.26 8.00
N PHE A 40 6.57 6.64 7.30
CA PHE A 40 5.31 7.12 7.90
C PHE A 40 4.58 6.06 8.70
N ASP A 41 4.76 4.76 8.40
CA ASP A 41 4.10 3.69 9.13
C ASP A 41 4.98 3.16 10.26
N THR A 42 4.69 3.58 11.47
CA THR A 42 5.39 3.14 12.69
C THR A 42 4.58 2.12 13.52
N ARG A 43 3.44 1.64 13.02
CA ARG A 43 2.51 0.76 13.76
C ARG A 43 3.13 -0.58 14.18
N ALA A 44 4.03 -1.13 13.38
CA ALA A 44 4.74 -2.39 13.68
C ALA A 44 6.08 -2.19 14.40
N GLY A 45 6.43 -0.94 14.71
CA GLY A 45 7.77 -0.55 15.16
C GLY A 45 8.66 -0.11 14.00
N GLN A 46 9.73 0.60 14.32
CA GLN A 46 10.67 1.09 13.33
C GLN A 46 11.40 -0.08 12.65
N GLY A 47 11.53 -0.05 11.32
CA GLY A 47 12.23 -1.09 10.56
C GLY A 47 11.44 -2.39 10.36
N ARG A 48 10.09 -2.35 10.46
CA ARG A 48 9.26 -3.55 10.36
C ARG A 48 7.98 -3.31 9.57
N ILE A 49 7.54 -4.35 8.86
CA ILE A 49 6.18 -4.47 8.34
C ILE A 49 5.40 -5.38 9.27
N GLY A 50 4.20 -4.94 9.68
CA GLY A 50 3.32 -5.73 10.53
C GLY A 50 1.92 -5.86 9.96
N SER A 51 1.35 -7.04 10.08
CA SER A 51 -0.05 -7.28 9.78
C SER A 51 -0.91 -7.22 11.04
N ARG A 52 -2.20 -6.91 10.89
CA ARG A 52 -3.14 -6.88 12.02
C ARG A 52 -3.41 -8.25 12.64
N ILE A 53 -3.08 -9.33 11.94
CA ILE A 53 -3.20 -10.71 12.45
C ILE A 53 -1.91 -11.22 13.10
N GLY A 54 -0.95 -10.32 13.37
CA GLY A 54 0.27 -10.63 14.14
C GLY A 54 1.46 -11.10 13.32
N LEU A 55 1.40 -11.12 11.98
CA LEU A 55 2.59 -11.39 11.17
C LEU A 55 3.49 -10.16 11.19
N ILE A 56 4.81 -10.37 11.36
CA ILE A 56 5.82 -9.31 11.40
C ILE A 56 7.06 -9.78 10.64
N ALA A 57 7.68 -8.88 9.90
CA ALA A 57 9.00 -9.08 9.29
C ALA A 57 9.82 -7.79 9.32
N ASP A 58 11.14 -7.94 9.37
CA ASP A 58 12.05 -6.80 9.24
C ASP A 58 12.00 -6.25 7.82
N ALA A 59 12.10 -4.94 7.68
CA ALA A 59 12.01 -4.23 6.41
C ALA A 59 12.88 -2.98 6.44
N ASP A 60 13.44 -2.62 5.29
CA ASP A 60 14.07 -1.33 5.12
C ASP A 60 13.02 -0.24 4.97
N MET A 61 13.26 0.87 5.64
CA MET A 61 12.35 2.03 5.54
C MET A 61 12.80 2.95 4.42
N PHE A 62 11.84 3.61 3.78
CA PHE A 62 12.15 4.66 2.79
C PHE A 62 11.41 5.96 3.09
N THR A 63 12.04 7.06 2.77
CA THR A 63 11.48 8.41 2.79
C THR A 63 11.06 8.84 1.39
N PRO A 64 10.19 9.86 1.21
CA PRO A 64 9.75 10.32 -0.11
C PRO A 64 10.87 10.87 -1.03
N THR A 65 12.06 11.13 -0.48
CA THR A 65 13.19 11.71 -1.21
C THR A 65 14.32 10.73 -1.51
N GLU A 66 14.23 9.49 -1.01
CA GLU A 66 15.25 8.47 -1.28
C GLU A 66 15.19 7.94 -2.71
N ASP A 67 16.36 7.62 -3.25
CA ASP A 67 16.50 6.93 -4.54
C ASP A 67 16.31 5.42 -4.35
N LEU A 68 15.13 4.93 -4.69
CA LEU A 68 14.78 3.52 -4.56
C LEU A 68 15.46 2.64 -5.62
N PHE A 69 15.77 3.19 -6.79
CA PHE A 69 16.52 2.44 -7.81
C PHE A 69 17.94 2.15 -7.32
N ALA A 70 18.62 3.15 -6.75
CA ALA A 70 19.94 2.97 -6.16
C ALA A 70 19.89 1.96 -5.00
N LYS A 71 18.92 2.07 -4.10
CA LYS A 71 18.75 1.18 -2.95
C LYS A 71 18.53 -0.29 -3.37
N ILE A 72 17.69 -0.52 -4.38
CA ILE A 72 17.47 -1.86 -4.95
C ILE A 72 18.73 -2.38 -5.64
N SER A 73 19.45 -1.51 -6.39
CA SER A 73 20.72 -1.88 -7.05
C SER A 73 21.77 -2.32 -6.05
N GLU A 74 21.90 -1.62 -4.93
CA GLU A 74 22.84 -1.99 -3.86
C GLU A 74 22.44 -3.32 -3.21
N ARG A 75 21.14 -3.52 -2.95
CA ARG A 75 20.64 -4.80 -2.40
C ARG A 75 20.96 -5.97 -3.34
N LEU A 76 20.82 -5.79 -4.65
CA LEU A 76 21.14 -6.83 -5.65
C LEU A 76 22.65 -7.13 -5.73
N LYS A 77 23.51 -6.15 -5.50
CA LYS A 77 24.97 -6.36 -5.41
C LYS A 77 25.38 -7.15 -4.15
N ALA A 78 24.62 -7.00 -3.06
CA ALA A 78 24.88 -7.71 -1.80
C ALA A 78 24.49 -9.20 -1.84
N GLY A 79 23.69 -9.63 -2.81
CA GLY A 79 23.29 -11.02 -2.99
C GLY A 79 21.99 -11.18 -3.79
N PRO A 80 21.58 -12.42 -4.06
CA PRO A 80 20.39 -12.68 -4.86
C PRO A 80 19.13 -12.07 -4.20
N CYS A 81 18.24 -11.51 -5.01
CA CYS A 81 16.94 -11.03 -4.60
C CYS A 81 15.92 -11.43 -5.69
N ALA A 82 14.97 -12.27 -5.31
CA ALA A 82 14.00 -12.81 -6.25
C ALA A 82 12.78 -11.88 -6.45
N CYS A 83 12.47 -11.03 -5.48
CA CYS A 83 11.38 -10.07 -5.55
C CYS A 83 11.57 -8.95 -4.51
N VAL A 84 11.21 -7.74 -4.91
CA VAL A 84 11.11 -6.58 -4.02
C VAL A 84 9.64 -6.38 -3.64
N PHE A 85 9.37 -6.16 -2.37
CA PHE A 85 8.04 -5.90 -1.82
C PHE A 85 8.00 -4.51 -1.19
N ILE A 86 7.02 -3.71 -1.57
CA ILE A 86 6.82 -2.36 -1.05
C ILE A 86 5.48 -2.30 -0.31
N ASP A 87 5.51 -2.10 1.00
CA ASP A 87 4.28 -1.84 1.78
C ASP A 87 4.01 -0.34 1.88
N GLU A 88 2.75 0.02 2.09
CA GLU A 88 2.24 1.39 2.16
C GLU A 88 2.67 2.23 0.94
N SER A 89 2.64 1.61 -0.25
CA SER A 89 3.12 2.16 -1.52
C SER A 89 2.37 3.42 -1.99
N GLN A 90 1.23 3.78 -1.39
CA GLN A 90 0.57 5.06 -1.64
C GLN A 90 1.41 6.27 -1.23
N PHE A 91 2.40 6.08 -0.34
CA PHE A 91 3.31 7.13 0.12
C PHE A 91 4.55 7.33 -0.77
N LEU A 92 4.68 6.54 -1.83
CA LEU A 92 5.69 6.78 -2.86
C LEU A 92 5.43 8.13 -3.56
N SER A 93 6.49 8.83 -3.92
CA SER A 93 6.42 9.91 -4.90
C SER A 93 6.24 9.35 -6.31
N ALA A 94 5.80 10.17 -7.25
CA ALA A 94 5.73 9.79 -8.67
C ALA A 94 7.12 9.33 -9.19
N ASP A 95 8.17 10.08 -8.87
CA ASP A 95 9.54 9.75 -9.26
C ASP A 95 9.97 8.38 -8.70
N GLN A 96 9.61 8.06 -7.46
CA GLN A 96 9.92 6.76 -6.89
C GLN A 96 9.20 5.61 -7.60
N VAL A 97 7.96 5.81 -8.06
CA VAL A 97 7.26 4.78 -8.87
C VAL A 97 8.00 4.55 -10.18
N TRP A 98 8.48 5.61 -10.85
CA TRP A 98 9.33 5.49 -12.04
C TRP A 98 10.66 4.78 -11.76
N GLN A 99 11.26 5.02 -10.59
CA GLN A 99 12.46 4.30 -10.16
C GLN A 99 12.19 2.80 -9.97
N LEU A 100 11.02 2.43 -9.45
CA LEU A 100 10.60 1.02 -9.33
C LEU A 100 10.35 0.39 -10.70
N ALA A 101 9.70 1.10 -11.63
CA ALA A 101 9.52 0.64 -13.01
C ALA A 101 10.87 0.38 -13.68
N ARG A 102 11.82 1.32 -13.54
CA ARG A 102 13.20 1.13 -14.03
C ARG A 102 13.91 -0.05 -13.36
N ALA A 103 13.70 -0.31 -12.09
CA ALA A 103 14.28 -1.49 -11.43
C ALA A 103 13.76 -2.79 -12.03
N VAL A 104 12.48 -2.82 -12.43
CA VAL A 104 11.89 -3.95 -13.16
C VAL A 104 12.54 -4.10 -14.54
N ASP A 105 12.64 -3.01 -15.30
CA ASP A 105 13.09 -3.01 -16.69
C ASP A 105 14.61 -3.23 -16.81
N ASP A 106 15.40 -2.47 -16.03
CA ASP A 106 16.85 -2.41 -16.16
C ASP A 106 17.57 -3.47 -15.32
N LEU A 107 17.04 -3.81 -14.12
CA LEU A 107 17.65 -4.77 -13.19
C LEU A 107 17.00 -6.16 -13.26
N GLY A 108 15.85 -6.28 -13.93
CA GLY A 108 15.17 -7.55 -14.13
C GLY A 108 14.57 -8.16 -12.86
N VAL A 109 14.33 -7.37 -11.80
CA VAL A 109 13.77 -7.82 -10.53
C VAL A 109 12.29 -7.47 -10.45
N PRO A 110 11.38 -8.42 -10.16
CA PRO A 110 9.97 -8.12 -9.95
C PRO A 110 9.77 -7.22 -8.73
N VAL A 111 8.84 -6.26 -8.85
CA VAL A 111 8.46 -5.37 -7.74
C VAL A 111 6.97 -5.49 -7.48
N MET A 112 6.59 -5.81 -6.24
CA MET A 112 5.20 -5.93 -5.79
C MET A 112 4.87 -4.81 -4.79
N CYS A 113 4.06 -3.85 -5.22
CA CYS A 113 3.62 -2.71 -4.42
C CYS A 113 2.26 -3.00 -3.78
N TYR A 114 2.14 -2.77 -2.48
CA TYR A 114 0.90 -2.91 -1.71
C TYR A 114 0.52 -1.58 -1.11
N GLY A 115 -0.69 -1.08 -1.41
CA GLY A 115 -1.08 0.25 -0.96
C GLY A 115 -2.57 0.56 -1.01
N LEU A 116 -2.91 1.72 -0.48
CA LEU A 116 -4.25 2.28 -0.59
C LEU A 116 -4.46 2.85 -1.99
N ARG A 117 -5.67 2.71 -2.55
CA ARG A 117 -6.00 3.36 -3.81
C ARG A 117 -6.33 4.83 -3.61
N VAL A 118 -7.25 5.13 -2.69
CA VAL A 118 -7.78 6.46 -2.45
C VAL A 118 -7.75 6.81 -0.96
N ASP A 119 -7.72 8.10 -0.66
CA ASP A 119 -7.88 8.64 0.68
C ASP A 119 -9.38 8.67 1.11
N PHE A 120 -9.64 9.17 2.32
CA PHE A 120 -10.99 9.29 2.87
C PHE A 120 -11.91 10.27 2.10
N ARG A 121 -11.33 11.17 1.31
CA ARG A 121 -12.04 12.10 0.43
C ARG A 121 -12.33 11.51 -0.97
N GLY A 122 -11.90 10.26 -1.20
CA GLY A 122 -12.02 9.61 -2.51
C GLY A 122 -11.02 10.10 -3.55
N LYS A 123 -9.93 10.76 -3.13
CA LYS A 123 -8.85 11.21 -4.00
C LYS A 123 -7.73 10.19 -4.04
N LEU A 124 -7.11 10.02 -5.21
CA LEU A 124 -5.93 9.18 -5.34
C LEU A 124 -4.77 9.77 -4.52
N PHE A 125 -3.97 8.88 -3.93
CA PHE A 125 -2.64 9.25 -3.45
C PHE A 125 -1.68 9.41 -4.64
N PRO A 126 -0.66 10.26 -4.55
CA PRO A 126 0.30 10.46 -5.66
C PRO A 126 0.93 9.15 -6.13
N GLY A 127 1.48 8.34 -5.22
CA GLY A 127 2.08 7.05 -5.56
C GLY A 127 1.08 6.06 -6.16
N SER A 128 -0.16 6.07 -5.68
CA SER A 128 -1.22 5.21 -6.22
C SER A 128 -1.68 5.64 -7.61
N ALA A 129 -1.71 6.94 -7.88
CA ALA A 129 -2.03 7.46 -9.21
C ALA A 129 -1.00 6.99 -10.25
N GLU A 130 0.28 7.09 -9.90
CA GLU A 130 1.37 6.68 -10.78
C GLU A 130 1.45 5.16 -10.94
N LEU A 131 1.23 4.39 -9.86
CA LEU A 131 1.15 2.92 -9.92
C LEU A 131 -0.01 2.44 -10.80
N LEU A 132 -1.16 3.12 -10.77
CA LEU A 132 -2.29 2.80 -11.66
C LEU A 132 -1.96 3.07 -13.13
N ALA A 133 -1.05 4.00 -13.42
CA ALA A 133 -0.61 4.31 -14.77
C ALA A 133 0.47 3.35 -15.30
N LEU A 134 1.40 2.91 -14.42
CA LEU A 134 2.62 2.23 -14.84
C LEU A 134 2.67 0.72 -14.54
N ALA A 135 1.86 0.22 -13.61
CA ALA A 135 1.93 -1.19 -13.23
C ALA A 135 1.52 -2.11 -14.37
N ASP A 136 2.34 -3.14 -14.65
CA ASP A 136 2.02 -4.19 -15.62
C ASP A 136 0.83 -5.04 -15.19
N GLU A 137 0.68 -5.26 -13.88
CA GLU A 137 -0.44 -6.01 -13.31
C GLU A 137 -1.03 -5.31 -12.09
N MET A 138 -2.34 -5.15 -12.11
CA MET A 138 -3.11 -4.58 -11.00
C MET A 138 -4.01 -5.65 -10.39
N ARG A 139 -3.97 -5.77 -9.05
CA ARG A 139 -4.79 -6.74 -8.30
C ARG A 139 -5.49 -6.05 -7.14
N GLU A 140 -6.81 -6.21 -7.08
CA GLU A 140 -7.59 -5.70 -5.95
C GLU A 140 -7.58 -6.70 -4.80
N VAL A 141 -7.11 -6.25 -3.63
CA VAL A 141 -7.26 -6.99 -2.37
C VAL A 141 -8.62 -6.63 -1.78
N ARG A 142 -9.54 -7.60 -1.75
CA ARG A 142 -10.95 -7.35 -1.41
C ARG A 142 -11.18 -7.35 0.11
N THR A 143 -12.04 -6.43 0.54
CA THR A 143 -12.64 -6.44 1.88
C THR A 143 -14.12 -6.05 1.78
N ILE A 144 -14.84 -6.15 2.89
CA ILE A 144 -16.28 -5.99 2.93
C ILE A 144 -16.73 -4.75 3.71
N CYS A 145 -17.80 -4.15 3.27
CA CYS A 145 -18.58 -3.15 3.99
C CYS A 145 -19.51 -3.84 4.99
N HIS A 146 -19.99 -3.12 6.02
CA HIS A 146 -20.96 -3.64 6.99
C HIS A 146 -22.23 -4.23 6.34
N CYS A 147 -22.58 -3.83 5.13
CA CYS A 147 -23.72 -4.37 4.38
C CYS A 147 -23.40 -5.65 3.58
N GLY A 148 -22.21 -6.24 3.75
CA GLY A 148 -21.76 -7.43 3.02
C GLY A 148 -21.25 -7.17 1.60
N LYS A 149 -21.45 -5.97 1.03
CA LYS A 149 -20.91 -5.61 -0.29
C LYS A 149 -19.42 -5.30 -0.22
N LYS A 150 -18.72 -5.42 -1.36
CA LYS A 150 -17.33 -5.05 -1.49
C LYS A 150 -17.09 -3.61 -1.01
N ALA A 151 -16.14 -3.41 -0.08
CA ALA A 151 -15.69 -2.09 0.32
C ALA A 151 -14.61 -1.59 -0.64
N THR A 152 -14.79 -0.37 -1.14
CA THR A 152 -13.87 0.27 -2.11
C THR A 152 -13.45 1.66 -1.69
N MET A 153 -14.02 2.16 -0.60
CA MET A 153 -13.80 3.49 -0.06
C MET A 153 -13.45 3.38 1.42
N VAL A 154 -12.83 4.43 1.94
CA VAL A 154 -12.56 4.58 3.38
C VAL A 154 -13.17 5.90 3.83
N VAL A 155 -13.76 5.92 5.01
CA VAL A 155 -14.19 7.12 5.70
C VAL A 155 -13.28 7.33 6.91
N ARG A 156 -12.94 8.60 7.19
CA ARG A 156 -12.30 9.01 8.44
C ARG A 156 -13.37 9.52 9.38
N MET A 157 -13.34 9.07 10.62
CA MET A 157 -14.27 9.48 11.68
C MET A 157 -13.59 10.43 12.65
N ASP A 158 -14.35 11.40 13.19
CA ASP A 158 -13.96 12.16 14.37
C ASP A 158 -14.22 11.36 15.67
N GLY A 159 -13.91 11.98 16.83
CA GLY A 159 -14.13 11.36 18.14
C GLY A 159 -15.61 11.11 18.48
N ASP A 160 -16.54 11.76 17.81
CA ASP A 160 -17.99 11.63 17.98
C ASP A 160 -18.63 10.66 16.96
N GLY A 161 -17.81 10.07 16.09
CA GLY A 161 -18.26 9.09 15.08
C GLY A 161 -18.83 9.73 13.81
N ASN A 162 -18.61 11.02 13.57
CA ASN A 162 -19.02 11.69 12.34
C ASN A 162 -17.94 11.53 11.26
N ALA A 163 -18.37 11.40 10.01
CA ALA A 163 -17.47 11.31 8.88
C ALA A 163 -16.83 12.66 8.57
N LEU A 164 -15.51 12.71 8.54
CA LEU A 164 -14.75 13.88 8.11
C LEU A 164 -14.68 13.92 6.58
N THR A 165 -14.95 15.10 6.02
CA THR A 165 -14.92 15.35 4.56
C THR A 165 -13.73 16.20 4.13
N ASP A 166 -13.03 16.81 5.09
CA ASP A 166 -11.86 17.64 4.85
C ASP A 166 -10.75 17.37 5.89
N GLY A 167 -9.56 17.88 5.62
CA GLY A 167 -8.38 17.73 6.47
C GLY A 167 -7.17 17.17 5.74
N ALA A 168 -6.07 16.98 6.46
CA ALA A 168 -4.84 16.42 5.90
C ALA A 168 -5.08 15.02 5.29
N GLN A 169 -4.47 14.74 4.14
CA GLN A 169 -4.63 13.47 3.43
C GLN A 169 -4.22 12.28 4.31
N VAL A 170 -3.17 12.46 5.09
CA VAL A 170 -2.59 11.43 5.96
C VAL A 170 -2.81 11.78 7.43
N GLN A 171 -3.32 10.84 8.18
CA GLN A 171 -3.36 10.83 9.64
C GLN A 171 -3.14 9.39 10.10
N ILE A 172 -2.20 9.18 10.99
CA ILE A 172 -1.97 7.86 11.58
C ILE A 172 -3.18 7.50 12.45
N GLY A 173 -3.74 6.30 12.22
CA GLY A 173 -4.89 5.81 12.97
C GLY A 173 -5.28 4.40 12.55
N GLY A 174 -6.06 3.75 13.38
CA GLY A 174 -6.55 2.39 13.16
C GLY A 174 -8.06 2.33 12.87
N ASN A 175 -8.71 1.28 13.36
CA ASN A 175 -10.16 1.05 13.16
C ASN A 175 -11.03 2.07 13.90
N GLU A 176 -10.50 2.70 14.93
CA GLU A 176 -11.14 3.76 15.68
C GLU A 176 -11.30 5.05 14.85
N THR A 177 -10.40 5.25 13.89
CA THR A 177 -10.35 6.46 13.06
C THR A 177 -10.89 6.20 11.65
N TYR A 178 -10.74 4.97 11.12
CA TYR A 178 -11.03 4.67 9.72
C TYR A 178 -11.94 3.46 9.56
N THR A 179 -12.97 3.60 8.74
CA THR A 179 -13.91 2.53 8.40
C THR A 179 -13.98 2.31 6.88
N SER A 180 -13.87 1.04 6.47
CA SER A 180 -13.98 0.65 5.06
C SER A 180 -15.43 0.46 4.65
N LEU A 181 -15.86 1.14 3.60
CA LEU A 181 -17.23 1.18 3.13
C LEU A 181 -17.35 0.89 1.63
N CYS A 182 -18.50 0.37 1.21
CA CYS A 182 -18.86 0.42 -0.20
C CYS A 182 -19.17 1.88 -0.61
N ARG A 183 -19.08 2.20 -1.90
CA ARG A 183 -19.26 3.57 -2.40
C ARG A 183 -20.59 4.19 -2.00
N LYS A 184 -21.69 3.38 -1.93
CA LYS A 184 -23.01 3.87 -1.49
C LYS A 184 -22.92 4.41 -0.06
N HIS A 185 -22.50 3.60 0.90
CA HIS A 185 -22.44 4.00 2.31
C HIS A 185 -21.37 5.08 2.58
N TRP A 186 -20.30 5.10 1.81
CA TRP A 186 -19.34 6.21 1.87
C TRP A 186 -19.97 7.54 1.46
N ARG A 187 -20.75 7.56 0.36
CA ARG A 187 -21.46 8.77 -0.07
C ARG A 187 -22.51 9.23 0.95
N GLU A 188 -23.22 8.29 1.55
CA GLU A 188 -24.20 8.58 2.61
C GLU A 188 -23.52 9.16 3.84
N ALA A 189 -22.42 8.57 4.29
CA ALA A 189 -21.67 9.04 5.46
C ALA A 189 -21.02 10.42 5.24
N THR A 190 -20.52 10.71 4.04
CA THR A 190 -19.83 11.98 3.73
C THR A 190 -20.74 13.07 3.19
N GLY A 191 -22.01 12.80 2.95
CA GLY A 191 -22.93 13.75 2.32
C GLY A 191 -22.58 14.11 0.87
N THR A 192 -21.68 13.36 0.21
CA THR A 192 -21.22 13.63 -1.17
C THR A 192 -22.17 13.10 -2.25
N ALA A 193 -23.41 12.80 -1.91
CA ALA A 193 -24.42 12.46 -2.93
C ALA A 193 -24.60 13.63 -3.91
N PRO A 194 -24.72 13.38 -5.24
CA PRO A 194 -25.12 14.45 -6.15
C PRO A 194 -26.43 15.06 -5.64
N LYS A 195 -26.49 16.38 -5.56
CA LYS A 195 -27.76 17.05 -5.38
C LYS A 195 -28.58 16.70 -6.63
N THR A 196 -29.65 15.92 -6.46
CA THR A 196 -30.65 15.65 -7.49
C THR A 196 -31.35 16.94 -7.90
#